data_9de984bcae3b87f39b9f60ab0802ba33
#
_entry.id   9de984bcae3b87f39b9f60ab0802ba33
#
_cell.length_a   1.000
_cell.length_b   1.000
_cell.length_c   1.000
_cell.angle_alpha   90.00
_cell.angle_beta   90.00
_cell.angle_gamma   90.00
#
_symmetry.space_group_name_H-M   'P 1'
#
loop_
_entity.id
_entity.type
_entity.pdbx_description
1 polymer ?
#
loop_
_entity_poly.entity_id
_entity_poly.type
_entity_poly.pdbx_seq_one_letter_code
_entity_poly.pdbx_strand_id
1 'polypeptide(L)'
;MAVTFCLAAVTGVLFLELEFPAPFLMGSLLGVWFTGRSIPLLRPHLGVARWFHIPVVLGLGVFIGSYFKGDLIGRTITYAPTVIAMVIVTIIVTATSFFFLTSIRKYDRLTAILCAIPGGQAEAVVMARDMVEKDYIVALFHLTRVAFVFITTPLLLAAIEGQEAVAGSNQLLKTIPGVFDLKFEQGIFFVLMAVGGLMLAMLIRLPMPHLLGPVLLSAGCHATGLVDVPQIFEFLMLAQLVIGCGVGARLAQVEFAELLIYLKDAAINTSIIIALYFGAAVVIAILLGVTILEVWLAFVPGGLYEVTLLAVVFGFDIAFIAFHHTIRIIIIFVTMPPIAIYLKGKGNQSRQD
;
A
#
# COMPACT_ATOMS: atom_id res chain seq x y z
N MET A 1 3.47 -19.09 11.72
CA MET A 1 4.47 -18.04 11.45
C MET A 1 5.79 -18.60 10.95
N ALA A 2 6.47 -19.52 11.64
CA ALA A 2 7.74 -20.10 11.15
C ALA A 2 7.62 -20.70 9.74
N VAL A 3 6.63 -21.54 9.49
CA VAL A 3 6.35 -22.11 8.16
C VAL A 3 6.16 -21.02 7.10
N THR A 4 5.45 -19.95 7.43
CA THR A 4 5.22 -18.82 6.51
C THR A 4 6.53 -18.15 6.12
N PHE A 5 7.42 -17.88 7.10
CA PHE A 5 8.71 -17.26 6.83
C PHE A 5 9.69 -18.17 6.09
N CYS A 6 9.70 -19.48 6.40
CA CYS A 6 10.51 -20.44 5.64
C CYS A 6 10.08 -20.48 4.16
N LEU A 7 8.77 -20.56 3.91
CA LEU A 7 8.23 -20.52 2.55
C LEU A 7 8.59 -19.21 1.83
N ALA A 8 8.40 -18.09 2.52
CA ALA A 8 8.68 -16.78 1.98
C ALA A 8 10.17 -16.59 1.63
N ALA A 9 11.06 -17.06 2.50
CA ALA A 9 12.51 -16.98 2.26
C ALA A 9 12.91 -17.83 1.06
N VAL A 10 12.43 -19.09 0.99
CA VAL A 10 12.73 -19.99 -0.13
C VAL A 10 12.21 -19.43 -1.44
N THR A 11 10.94 -18.98 -1.48
CA THR A 11 10.36 -18.40 -2.70
C THR A 11 10.96 -17.04 -3.05
N GLY A 12 11.33 -16.23 -2.04
CA GLY A 12 12.04 -14.97 -2.26
C GLY A 12 13.41 -15.16 -2.89
N VAL A 13 14.19 -16.14 -2.41
CA VAL A 13 15.48 -16.50 -3.02
C VAL A 13 15.29 -17.04 -4.44
N LEU A 14 14.29 -17.90 -4.66
CA LEU A 14 13.97 -18.40 -6.01
C LEU A 14 13.67 -17.25 -6.98
N PHE A 15 12.88 -16.25 -6.56
CA PHE A 15 12.55 -15.09 -7.38
C PHE A 15 13.76 -14.17 -7.60
N LEU A 16 14.70 -14.13 -6.65
CA LEU A 16 15.97 -13.42 -6.81
C LEU A 16 16.85 -14.09 -7.87
N GLU A 17 16.97 -15.40 -7.85
CA GLU A 17 17.71 -16.18 -8.88
C GLU A 17 17.07 -16.09 -10.27
N LEU A 18 15.75 -15.92 -10.33
CA LEU A 18 15.01 -15.68 -11.56
C LEU A 18 15.01 -14.21 -12.01
N GLU A 19 15.77 -13.36 -11.35
CA GLU A 19 15.87 -11.93 -11.64
C GLU A 19 14.51 -11.19 -11.67
N PHE A 20 13.56 -11.64 -10.83
CA PHE A 20 12.29 -10.95 -10.70
C PHE A 20 12.44 -9.61 -9.98
N PRO A 21 11.65 -8.58 -10.38
CA PRO A 21 11.63 -7.31 -9.67
C PRO A 21 11.01 -7.47 -8.27
N ALA A 22 11.58 -6.81 -7.26
CA ALA A 22 11.19 -6.92 -5.86
C ALA A 22 11.06 -8.39 -5.38
N PRO A 23 12.13 -9.22 -5.50
CA PRO A 23 12.04 -10.67 -5.44
C PRO A 23 11.50 -11.19 -4.09
N PHE A 24 11.89 -10.58 -2.98
CA PHE A 24 11.41 -10.99 -1.66
C PHE A 24 9.95 -10.64 -1.42
N LEU A 25 9.46 -9.52 -1.98
CA LEU A 25 8.05 -9.13 -1.91
C LEU A 25 7.18 -10.06 -2.76
N MET A 26 7.55 -10.22 -4.04
CA MET A 26 6.82 -11.06 -5.00
C MET A 26 6.87 -12.53 -4.62
N GLY A 27 8.06 -13.03 -4.28
CA GLY A 27 8.26 -14.41 -3.88
C GLY A 27 7.47 -14.77 -2.62
N SER A 28 7.52 -13.94 -1.58
CA SER A 28 6.76 -14.17 -0.35
C SER A 28 5.24 -14.11 -0.57
N LEU A 29 4.76 -13.15 -1.36
CA LEU A 29 3.34 -13.03 -1.68
C LEU A 29 2.84 -14.27 -2.44
N LEU A 30 3.47 -14.57 -3.57
CA LEU A 30 3.03 -15.65 -4.45
C LEU A 30 3.29 -17.03 -3.83
N GLY A 31 4.44 -17.23 -3.20
CA GLY A 31 4.78 -18.49 -2.54
C GLY A 31 3.81 -18.85 -1.41
N VAL A 32 3.49 -17.89 -0.54
CA VAL A 32 2.53 -18.11 0.55
C VAL A 32 1.11 -18.30 0.00
N TRP A 33 0.71 -17.51 -0.99
CA TRP A 33 -0.61 -17.65 -1.63
C TRP A 33 -0.78 -19.01 -2.29
N PHE A 34 0.13 -19.40 -3.18
CA PHE A 34 0.05 -20.68 -3.91
C PHE A 34 0.12 -21.89 -2.96
N THR A 35 0.99 -21.85 -1.94
CA THR A 35 1.07 -22.91 -0.95
C THR A 35 -0.21 -23.05 -0.14
N GLY A 36 -0.76 -21.95 0.36
CA GLY A 36 -2.02 -21.99 1.10
C GLY A 36 -3.22 -22.39 0.24
N ARG A 37 -3.14 -22.16 -1.08
CA ARG A 37 -4.14 -22.61 -2.04
C ARG A 37 -4.02 -24.09 -2.36
N SER A 38 -2.80 -24.58 -2.57
CA SER A 38 -2.52 -25.96 -2.98
C SER A 38 -2.59 -26.94 -1.79
N ILE A 39 -2.27 -26.48 -0.57
CA ILE A 39 -2.23 -27.31 0.63
C ILE A 39 -3.18 -26.71 1.68
N PRO A 40 -4.49 -27.03 1.64
CA PRO A 40 -5.49 -26.47 2.56
C PRO A 40 -5.15 -26.66 4.04
N LEU A 41 -4.46 -27.75 4.39
CA LEU A 41 -4.01 -28.04 5.75
C LEU A 41 -3.06 -26.98 6.31
N LEU A 42 -2.24 -26.35 5.47
CA LEU A 42 -1.32 -25.30 5.89
C LEU A 42 -1.99 -23.92 6.03
N ARG A 43 -3.14 -23.72 5.37
CA ARG A 43 -3.83 -22.42 5.31
C ARG A 43 -4.04 -21.75 6.66
N PRO A 44 -4.51 -22.43 7.74
CA PRO A 44 -4.69 -21.82 9.06
C PRO A 44 -3.37 -21.39 9.73
N HIS A 45 -2.25 -21.97 9.30
CA HIS A 45 -0.93 -21.73 9.86
C HIS A 45 -0.14 -20.64 9.11
N LEU A 46 -0.67 -20.17 7.95
CA LEU A 46 -0.07 -19.11 7.16
C LEU A 46 -0.50 -17.75 7.67
N GLY A 47 0.47 -16.87 7.87
CA GLY A 47 0.23 -15.50 8.28
C GLY A 47 1.38 -14.90 9.07
N VAL A 48 1.27 -13.60 9.29
CA VAL A 48 2.19 -12.82 10.13
C VAL A 48 1.42 -12.32 11.35
N ALA A 49 1.94 -12.62 12.53
CA ALA A 49 1.32 -12.18 13.79
C ALA A 49 1.38 -10.64 13.92
N ARG A 50 0.33 -10.01 14.47
CA ARG A 50 0.26 -8.55 14.64
C ARG A 50 1.43 -7.98 15.44
N TRP A 51 1.86 -8.67 16.48
CA TRP A 51 2.97 -8.25 17.34
C TRP A 51 4.31 -8.18 16.58
N PHE A 52 4.45 -8.93 15.47
CA PHE A 52 5.62 -8.90 14.61
C PHE A 52 5.44 -7.92 13.42
N HIS A 53 4.23 -7.85 12.86
CA HIS A 53 3.90 -6.95 11.74
C HIS A 53 3.99 -5.47 12.16
N ILE A 54 3.46 -5.11 13.33
CA ILE A 54 3.41 -3.71 13.78
C ILE A 54 4.81 -3.07 13.89
N PRO A 55 5.81 -3.67 14.58
CA PRO A 55 7.16 -3.12 14.64
C PRO A 55 7.80 -2.90 13.26
N VAL A 56 7.55 -3.81 12.31
CA VAL A 56 8.05 -3.66 10.94
C VAL A 56 7.40 -2.46 10.23
N VAL A 57 6.10 -2.25 10.40
CA VAL A 57 5.41 -1.08 9.85
C VAL A 57 5.88 0.22 10.50
N LEU A 58 6.11 0.22 11.82
CA LEU A 58 6.67 1.39 12.53
C LEU A 58 8.04 1.76 11.96
N GLY A 59 8.94 0.79 11.84
CA GLY A 59 10.29 1.01 11.31
C GLY A 59 10.27 1.45 9.85
N LEU A 60 9.38 0.88 9.03
CA LEU A 60 9.19 1.33 7.65
C LEU A 60 8.72 2.80 7.60
N GLY A 61 7.85 3.21 8.53
CA GLY A 61 7.43 4.61 8.66
C GLY A 61 8.62 5.54 8.96
N VAL A 62 9.54 5.13 9.84
CA VAL A 62 10.76 5.91 10.10
C VAL A 62 11.61 6.04 8.84
N PHE A 63 11.79 4.97 8.09
CA PHE A 63 12.57 5.02 6.85
C PHE A 63 11.91 5.84 5.74
N ILE A 64 10.58 5.78 5.62
CA ILE A 64 9.86 6.66 4.69
C ILE A 64 10.09 8.13 5.07
N GLY A 65 9.99 8.46 6.36
CA GLY A 65 10.22 9.81 6.87
C GLY A 65 11.65 10.30 6.64
N SER A 66 12.67 9.42 6.65
CA SER A 66 14.06 9.79 6.45
C SER A 66 14.40 10.34 5.05
N TYR A 67 13.52 10.16 4.08
CA TYR A 67 13.67 10.75 2.74
C TYR A 67 13.26 12.23 2.65
N PHE A 68 12.55 12.74 3.66
CA PHE A 68 12.18 14.15 3.73
C PHE A 68 13.32 14.98 4.30
N LYS A 69 14.43 15.13 3.54
CA LYS A 69 15.59 15.94 3.91
C LYS A 69 15.52 17.33 3.27
N GLY A 70 16.10 18.34 3.94
CA GLY A 70 16.23 19.69 3.42
C GLY A 70 14.93 20.50 3.43
N ASP A 71 14.70 21.34 2.40
CA ASP A 71 13.52 22.20 2.34
C ASP A 71 12.23 21.43 2.08
N LEU A 72 11.63 20.93 3.16
CA LEU A 72 10.36 20.19 3.13
C LEU A 72 9.21 21.07 2.59
N ILE A 73 9.17 22.34 2.97
CA ILE A 73 8.09 23.27 2.60
C ILE A 73 8.17 23.59 1.10
N GLY A 74 9.37 23.92 0.60
CA GLY A 74 9.58 24.22 -0.82
C GLY A 74 9.22 23.00 -1.69
N ARG A 75 9.67 21.80 -1.34
CA ARG A 75 9.31 20.56 -2.05
C ARG A 75 7.81 20.28 -2.03
N THR A 76 7.14 20.51 -0.89
CA THR A 76 5.69 20.30 -0.77
C THR A 76 4.91 21.23 -1.72
N ILE A 77 5.33 22.49 -1.87
CA ILE A 77 4.72 23.44 -2.80
C ILE A 77 4.88 22.95 -4.26
N THR A 78 6.05 22.40 -4.63
CA THR A 78 6.27 21.88 -5.99
C THR A 78 5.41 20.66 -6.31
N TYR A 79 4.96 19.90 -5.31
CA TYR A 79 4.06 18.77 -5.49
C TYR A 79 2.57 19.15 -5.64
N ALA A 80 2.20 20.41 -5.38
CA ALA A 80 0.80 20.84 -5.40
C ALA A 80 0.07 20.53 -6.73
N PRO A 81 0.63 20.75 -7.93
CA PRO A 81 -0.03 20.43 -9.19
C PRO A 81 -0.35 18.92 -9.33
N THR A 82 0.59 18.06 -8.96
CA THR A 82 0.41 16.60 -9.02
C THR A 82 -0.56 16.09 -7.96
N VAL A 83 -0.59 16.71 -6.77
CA VAL A 83 -1.59 16.42 -5.73
C VAL A 83 -3.00 16.77 -6.22
N ILE A 84 -3.19 17.95 -6.81
CA ILE A 84 -4.48 18.36 -7.37
C ILE A 84 -4.92 17.37 -8.46
N ALA A 85 -4.01 17.02 -9.36
CA ALA A 85 -4.26 16.03 -10.41
C ALA A 85 -4.66 14.68 -9.82
N MET A 86 -3.94 14.19 -8.80
CA MET A 86 -4.24 12.95 -8.09
C MET A 86 -5.65 12.99 -7.48
N VAL A 87 -6.05 14.09 -6.85
CA VAL A 87 -7.40 14.23 -6.27
C VAL A 87 -8.47 14.16 -7.35
N ILE A 88 -8.30 14.87 -8.46
CA ILE A 88 -9.23 14.84 -9.59
C ILE A 88 -9.35 13.42 -10.15
N VAL A 89 -8.22 12.77 -10.41
CA VAL A 89 -8.18 11.38 -10.91
C VAL A 89 -8.86 10.43 -9.91
N THR A 90 -8.60 10.60 -8.61
CA THR A 90 -9.22 9.79 -7.56
C THR A 90 -10.74 9.93 -7.58
N ILE A 91 -11.29 11.13 -7.77
CA ILE A 91 -12.73 11.37 -7.87
C ILE A 91 -13.30 10.67 -9.13
N ILE A 92 -12.64 10.84 -10.29
CA ILE A 92 -13.08 10.21 -11.55
C ILE A 92 -13.07 8.69 -11.44
N VAL A 93 -11.99 8.11 -10.91
CA VAL A 93 -11.84 6.66 -10.75
C VAL A 93 -12.89 6.11 -9.77
N THR A 94 -13.10 6.81 -8.64
CA THR A 94 -14.13 6.42 -7.66
C THR A 94 -15.53 6.47 -8.28
N ALA A 95 -15.86 7.54 -9.02
CA ALA A 95 -17.14 7.66 -9.69
C ALA A 95 -17.35 6.57 -10.75
N THR A 96 -16.32 6.27 -11.55
CA THR A 96 -16.37 5.21 -12.57
C THR A 96 -16.56 3.83 -11.94
N SER A 97 -15.79 3.52 -10.90
CA SER A 97 -15.91 2.28 -10.13
C SER A 97 -17.31 2.17 -9.48
N PHE A 98 -17.78 3.22 -8.83
CA PHE A 98 -19.12 3.27 -8.24
C PHE A 98 -20.22 3.04 -9.29
N PHE A 99 -20.13 3.69 -10.45
CA PHE A 99 -21.06 3.49 -11.56
C PHE A 99 -21.03 2.05 -12.07
N PHE A 100 -19.84 1.47 -12.28
CA PHE A 100 -19.68 0.07 -12.67
C PHE A 100 -20.36 -0.87 -11.67
N LEU A 101 -20.12 -0.69 -10.39
CA LEU A 101 -20.65 -1.57 -9.35
C LEU A 101 -22.16 -1.42 -9.19
N THR A 102 -22.70 -0.19 -9.23
CA THR A 102 -24.15 0.05 -9.05
C THR A 102 -24.96 -0.24 -10.30
N SER A 103 -24.53 0.26 -11.46
CA SER A 103 -25.32 0.23 -12.69
C SER A 103 -25.15 -1.08 -13.46
N ILE A 104 -23.92 -1.63 -13.51
CA ILE A 104 -23.63 -2.85 -14.28
C ILE A 104 -23.72 -4.10 -13.39
N ARG A 105 -23.09 -4.07 -12.21
CA ARG A 105 -23.03 -5.24 -11.31
C ARG A 105 -24.15 -5.30 -10.28
N LYS A 106 -24.97 -4.22 -10.16
CA LYS A 106 -26.16 -4.15 -9.29
C LYS A 106 -25.89 -4.31 -7.80
N TYR A 107 -24.71 -3.92 -7.35
CA TYR A 107 -24.43 -3.81 -5.90
C TYR A 107 -25.27 -2.68 -5.30
N ASP A 108 -25.62 -2.81 -4.02
CA ASP A 108 -26.20 -1.70 -3.28
C ASP A 108 -25.22 -0.52 -3.20
N ARG A 109 -25.76 0.70 -3.06
CA ARG A 109 -24.95 1.92 -3.14
C ARG A 109 -23.89 2.02 -2.06
N LEU A 110 -24.18 1.49 -0.86
CA LEU A 110 -23.25 1.59 0.27
C LEU A 110 -22.09 0.61 0.09
N THR A 111 -22.37 -0.64 -0.26
CA THR A 111 -21.32 -1.62 -0.61
C THR A 111 -20.50 -1.12 -1.80
N ALA A 112 -21.16 -0.59 -2.85
CA ALA A 112 -20.47 -0.09 -4.02
C ALA A 112 -19.49 1.06 -3.73
N ILE A 113 -19.88 2.05 -2.93
CA ILE A 113 -18.98 3.17 -2.59
C ILE A 113 -17.81 2.69 -1.73
N LEU A 114 -18.06 1.82 -0.74
CA LEU A 114 -17.01 1.25 0.11
C LEU A 114 -16.00 0.41 -0.70
N CYS A 115 -16.44 -0.31 -1.73
CA CYS A 115 -15.58 -1.04 -2.65
C CYS A 115 -14.83 -0.12 -3.65
N ALA A 116 -15.45 0.99 -4.06
CA ALA A 116 -14.92 1.87 -5.09
C ALA A 116 -13.76 2.75 -4.62
N ILE A 117 -13.73 3.13 -3.34
CA ILE A 117 -12.76 4.09 -2.81
C ILE A 117 -11.34 3.57 -2.87
N PRO A 118 -10.41 4.33 -3.50
CA PRO A 118 -9.04 3.90 -3.70
C PRO A 118 -8.13 4.33 -2.55
N GLY A 119 -8.06 3.56 -1.48
CA GLY A 119 -7.25 3.81 -0.27
C GLY A 119 -8.06 3.61 1.00
N GLY A 120 -7.45 3.79 2.17
CA GLY A 120 -8.14 3.61 3.44
C GLY A 120 -8.73 2.20 3.61
N GLN A 121 -7.99 1.15 3.20
CA GLN A 121 -8.48 -0.23 3.23
C GLN A 121 -8.97 -0.64 4.61
N ALA A 122 -8.20 -0.33 5.66
CA ALA A 122 -8.55 -0.71 7.01
C ALA A 122 -9.81 0.00 7.49
N GLU A 123 -9.93 1.29 7.19
CA GLU A 123 -11.06 2.14 7.54
C GLU A 123 -12.33 1.71 6.79
N ALA A 124 -12.21 1.46 5.48
CA ALA A 124 -13.35 1.01 4.67
C ALA A 124 -13.90 -0.35 5.15
N VAL A 125 -13.02 -1.29 5.51
CA VAL A 125 -13.42 -2.60 6.05
C VAL A 125 -14.03 -2.47 7.44
N VAL A 126 -13.49 -1.61 8.32
CA VAL A 126 -14.07 -1.36 9.65
C VAL A 126 -15.45 -0.74 9.52
N MET A 127 -15.60 0.28 8.66
CA MET A 127 -16.91 0.89 8.40
C MET A 127 -17.92 -0.10 7.81
N ALA A 128 -17.46 -1.01 6.93
CA ALA A 128 -18.32 -2.01 6.33
C ALA A 128 -18.98 -2.91 7.37
N ARG A 129 -18.27 -3.29 8.43
CA ARG A 129 -18.80 -4.14 9.52
C ARG A 129 -20.06 -3.56 10.18
N ASP A 130 -20.12 -2.24 10.31
CA ASP A 130 -21.22 -1.56 10.98
C ASP A 130 -22.33 -1.10 10.02
N MET A 131 -22.08 -1.20 8.70
CA MET A 131 -22.91 -0.53 7.69
C MET A 131 -23.49 -1.46 6.64
N VAL A 132 -22.85 -2.58 6.31
CA VAL A 132 -23.30 -3.51 5.27
C VAL A 132 -23.42 -4.94 5.80
N GLU A 133 -24.34 -5.71 5.22
CA GLU A 133 -24.59 -7.10 5.66
C GLU A 133 -23.43 -8.04 5.30
N LYS A 134 -22.74 -7.77 4.16
CA LYS A 134 -21.66 -8.60 3.62
C LYS A 134 -20.34 -7.82 3.58
N ASP A 135 -19.83 -7.47 4.76
CA ASP A 135 -18.58 -6.70 4.93
C ASP A 135 -17.37 -7.37 4.27
N TYR A 136 -17.37 -8.71 4.18
CA TYR A 136 -16.30 -9.48 3.54
C TYR A 136 -16.15 -9.14 2.04
N ILE A 137 -17.21 -8.69 1.36
CA ILE A 137 -17.13 -8.25 -0.04
C ILE A 137 -16.21 -7.02 -0.14
N VAL A 138 -16.40 -6.04 0.74
CA VAL A 138 -15.56 -4.84 0.78
C VAL A 138 -14.10 -5.23 1.04
N ALA A 139 -13.86 -6.11 2.02
CA ALA A 139 -12.52 -6.61 2.31
C ALA A 139 -11.89 -7.31 1.10
N LEU A 140 -12.68 -8.13 0.37
CA LEU A 140 -12.22 -8.83 -0.84
C LEU A 140 -11.82 -7.87 -1.97
N PHE A 141 -12.64 -6.84 -2.24
CA PHE A 141 -12.33 -5.85 -3.27
C PHE A 141 -11.03 -5.10 -2.97
N HIS A 142 -10.84 -4.66 -1.72
CA HIS A 142 -9.62 -4.00 -1.31
C HIS A 142 -8.40 -4.92 -1.36
N LEU A 143 -8.53 -6.17 -0.91
CA LEU A 143 -7.46 -7.16 -0.94
C LEU A 143 -7.05 -7.49 -2.37
N THR A 144 -8.03 -7.72 -3.26
CA THR A 144 -7.78 -7.98 -4.69
C THR A 144 -7.01 -6.82 -5.32
N ARG A 145 -7.40 -5.58 -5.01
CA ARG A 145 -6.73 -4.40 -5.54
C ARG A 145 -5.28 -4.29 -5.07
N VAL A 146 -5.03 -4.49 -3.77
CA VAL A 146 -3.66 -4.48 -3.25
C VAL A 146 -2.80 -5.56 -3.90
N ALA A 147 -3.33 -6.77 -4.06
CA ALA A 147 -2.62 -7.86 -4.73
C ALA A 147 -2.31 -7.54 -6.20
N PHE A 148 -3.28 -6.96 -6.93
CA PHE A 148 -3.05 -6.53 -8.33
C PHE A 148 -1.97 -5.46 -8.43
N VAL A 149 -1.97 -4.47 -7.54
CA VAL A 149 -0.95 -3.41 -7.52
C VAL A 149 0.43 -4.02 -7.28
N PHE A 150 0.56 -4.94 -6.32
CA PHE A 150 1.82 -5.61 -6.03
C PHE A 150 2.36 -6.44 -7.21
N ILE A 151 1.47 -7.09 -7.94
CA ILE A 151 1.85 -7.92 -9.08
C ILE A 151 2.15 -7.04 -10.31
N THR A 152 1.28 -6.06 -10.59
CA THR A 152 1.40 -5.25 -11.81
C THR A 152 2.53 -4.23 -11.76
N THR A 153 2.80 -3.62 -10.62
CA THR A 153 3.82 -2.55 -10.51
C THR A 153 5.24 -3.04 -10.85
N PRO A 154 5.73 -4.16 -10.28
CA PRO A 154 7.03 -4.71 -10.66
C PRO A 154 7.10 -5.14 -12.13
N LEU A 155 6.01 -5.69 -12.66
CA LEU A 155 5.95 -6.08 -14.07
C LEU A 155 5.95 -4.86 -15.01
N LEU A 156 5.28 -3.75 -14.62
CA LEU A 156 5.35 -2.49 -15.35
C LEU A 156 6.75 -1.91 -15.33
N LEU A 157 7.47 -1.98 -14.20
CA LEU A 157 8.87 -1.57 -14.14
C LEU A 157 9.70 -2.34 -15.19
N ALA A 158 9.62 -3.67 -15.16
CA ALA A 158 10.35 -4.52 -16.10
C ALA A 158 9.97 -4.24 -17.57
N ALA A 159 8.69 -3.94 -17.83
CA ALA A 159 8.19 -3.68 -19.18
C ALA A 159 8.57 -2.29 -19.73
N ILE A 160 8.61 -1.26 -18.87
CA ILE A 160 8.86 0.15 -19.28
C ILE A 160 10.34 0.48 -19.21
N GLU A 161 11.02 0.13 -18.11
CA GLU A 161 12.42 0.47 -17.84
C GLU A 161 13.39 -0.64 -18.29
N GLY A 162 12.87 -1.84 -18.59
CA GLY A 162 13.65 -2.99 -19.03
C GLY A 162 14.31 -3.79 -17.91
N GLN A 163 14.94 -4.91 -18.28
CA GLN A 163 15.59 -5.82 -17.33
C GLN A 163 16.83 -5.20 -16.66
N GLU A 164 17.49 -4.27 -17.32
CA GLU A 164 18.64 -3.55 -16.74
C GLU A 164 18.22 -2.72 -15.52
N ALA A 165 17.04 -2.07 -15.57
CA ALA A 165 16.50 -1.34 -14.43
C ALA A 165 16.13 -2.27 -13.27
N VAL A 166 15.60 -3.46 -13.57
CA VAL A 166 15.32 -4.49 -12.55
C VAL A 166 16.62 -4.96 -11.89
N ALA A 167 17.64 -5.28 -12.68
CA ALA A 167 18.94 -5.68 -12.17
C ALA A 167 19.59 -4.55 -11.36
N GLY A 168 19.50 -3.29 -11.85
CA GLY A 168 19.96 -2.10 -11.16
C GLY A 168 19.26 -1.91 -9.80
N SER A 169 17.95 -2.08 -9.72
CA SER A 169 17.20 -1.98 -8.47
C SER A 169 17.63 -3.03 -7.45
N ASN A 170 17.87 -4.26 -7.89
CA ASN A 170 18.37 -5.34 -7.03
C ASN A 170 19.83 -5.08 -6.58
N GLN A 171 20.65 -4.39 -7.38
CA GLN A 171 21.98 -3.96 -6.99
C GLN A 171 21.95 -2.79 -6.00
N LEU A 172 21.07 -1.79 -6.21
CA LEU A 172 20.91 -0.66 -5.29
C LEU A 172 20.58 -1.14 -3.87
N LEU A 173 19.74 -2.17 -3.73
CA LEU A 173 19.45 -2.74 -2.42
C LEU A 173 20.72 -3.23 -1.69
N LYS A 174 21.69 -3.79 -2.43
CA LYS A 174 22.96 -4.29 -1.86
C LYS A 174 23.92 -3.15 -1.44
N THR A 175 23.71 -1.92 -1.87
CA THR A 175 24.51 -0.75 -1.47
C THR A 175 23.99 -0.09 -0.19
N ILE A 176 22.82 -0.49 0.28
CA ILE A 176 22.24 0.00 1.54
C ILE A 176 23.06 -0.55 2.72
N PRO A 177 23.42 0.30 3.71
CA PRO A 177 24.14 -0.14 4.88
C PRO A 177 23.46 -1.31 5.61
N GLY A 178 24.25 -2.23 6.14
CA GLY A 178 23.77 -3.31 7.00
C GLY A 178 23.50 -2.85 8.43
N VAL A 179 22.83 -3.68 9.21
CA VAL A 179 22.54 -3.39 10.62
C VAL A 179 23.80 -3.16 11.45
N PHE A 180 24.92 -3.79 11.08
CA PHE A 180 26.22 -3.64 11.77
C PHE A 180 26.95 -2.32 11.45
N ASP A 181 26.55 -1.63 10.38
CA ASP A 181 27.09 -0.32 10.01
C ASP A 181 26.37 0.81 10.77
N LEU A 182 25.30 0.49 11.50
CA LEU A 182 24.49 1.46 12.23
C LEU A 182 25.20 1.90 13.51
N LYS A 183 25.32 3.22 13.71
CA LYS A 183 25.80 3.76 14.97
C LYS A 183 24.75 3.54 16.07
N PHE A 184 25.20 3.30 17.29
CA PHE A 184 24.31 3.06 18.43
C PHE A 184 23.28 4.19 18.63
N GLU A 185 23.71 5.45 18.48
CA GLU A 185 22.83 6.62 18.54
C GLU A 185 21.73 6.62 17.49
N GLN A 186 22.02 6.18 16.25
CA GLN A 186 21.05 6.07 15.17
C GLN A 186 19.98 5.02 15.47
N GLY A 187 20.39 3.91 16.11
CA GLY A 187 19.45 2.90 16.59
C GLY A 187 18.50 3.43 17.67
N ILE A 188 19.02 4.23 18.61
CA ILE A 188 18.18 4.91 19.63
C ILE A 188 17.18 5.86 18.95
N PHE A 189 17.64 6.72 18.05
CA PHE A 189 16.76 7.65 17.34
C PHE A 189 15.71 6.92 16.49
N PHE A 190 16.09 5.82 15.84
CA PHE A 190 15.14 4.97 15.11
C PHE A 190 14.00 4.50 16.01
N VAL A 191 14.31 3.96 17.19
CA VAL A 191 13.30 3.49 18.15
C VAL A 191 12.47 4.65 18.71
N LEU A 192 13.11 5.78 19.05
CA LEU A 192 12.41 6.97 19.55
C LEU A 192 11.43 7.53 18.52
N MET A 193 11.81 7.59 17.23
CA MET A 193 10.92 8.05 16.18
C MET A 193 9.79 7.06 15.92
N ALA A 194 10.06 5.75 15.97
CA ALA A 194 9.06 4.73 15.78
C ALA A 194 7.99 4.76 16.88
N VAL A 195 8.42 4.74 18.14
CA VAL A 195 7.52 4.71 19.31
C VAL A 195 6.92 6.09 19.57
N GLY A 196 7.74 7.14 19.58
CA GLY A 196 7.28 8.53 19.81
C GLY A 196 6.31 8.98 18.73
N GLY A 197 6.56 8.65 17.46
CA GLY A 197 5.65 8.90 16.35
C GLY A 197 4.31 8.20 16.53
N LEU A 198 4.32 6.92 16.91
CA LEU A 198 3.10 6.18 17.22
C LEU A 198 2.30 6.85 18.35
N MET A 199 2.96 7.20 19.45
CA MET A 199 2.30 7.84 20.60
C MET A 199 1.69 9.19 20.19
N LEU A 200 2.42 10.01 19.45
CA LEU A 200 1.95 11.30 18.96
C LEU A 200 0.72 11.12 18.04
N ALA A 201 0.78 10.19 17.10
CA ALA A 201 -0.31 9.91 16.18
C ALA A 201 -1.57 9.40 16.89
N MET A 202 -1.41 8.58 17.93
CA MET A 202 -2.53 8.12 18.76
C MET A 202 -3.15 9.28 19.56
N LEU A 203 -2.33 10.18 20.09
CA LEU A 203 -2.79 11.36 20.84
C LEU A 203 -3.66 12.29 19.98
N ILE A 204 -3.23 12.57 18.74
CA ILE A 204 -3.96 13.43 17.81
C ILE A 204 -4.95 12.68 16.91
N ARG A 205 -5.14 11.39 17.18
CA ARG A 205 -6.09 10.51 16.48
C ARG A 205 -5.88 10.45 14.96
N LEU A 206 -4.62 10.39 14.51
CA LEU A 206 -4.32 10.22 13.09
C LEU A 206 -4.83 8.87 12.56
N PRO A 207 -5.29 8.82 11.29
CA PRO A 207 -5.52 7.55 10.61
C PRO A 207 -4.20 6.78 10.48
N MET A 208 -4.27 5.45 10.53
CA MET A 208 -3.10 4.58 10.41
C MET A 208 -1.92 4.98 11.32
N PRO A 209 -2.11 5.11 12.66
CA PRO A 209 -1.13 5.69 13.56
C PRO A 209 0.21 4.96 13.57
N HIS A 210 0.20 3.64 13.31
CA HIS A 210 1.41 2.81 13.24
C HIS A 210 2.34 3.16 12.07
N LEU A 211 1.83 3.84 11.04
CA LEU A 211 2.63 4.25 9.89
C LEU A 211 2.81 5.76 9.84
N LEU A 212 1.69 6.52 9.81
CA LEU A 212 1.76 7.98 9.65
C LEU A 212 2.47 8.68 10.80
N GLY A 213 2.35 8.17 12.03
CA GLY A 213 3.05 8.73 13.17
C GLY A 213 4.57 8.71 13.01
N PRO A 214 5.20 7.54 12.84
CA PRO A 214 6.63 7.45 12.57
C PRO A 214 7.07 8.20 11.31
N VAL A 215 6.27 8.18 10.22
CA VAL A 215 6.57 8.96 8.99
C VAL A 215 6.69 10.44 9.30
N LEU A 216 5.68 11.03 9.96
CA LEU A 216 5.63 12.47 10.22
C LEU A 216 6.71 12.92 11.22
N LEU A 217 6.92 12.15 12.30
CA LEU A 217 7.95 12.50 13.28
C LEU A 217 9.34 12.36 12.67
N SER A 218 9.61 11.28 11.93
CA SER A 218 10.87 11.07 11.24
C SER A 218 11.12 12.14 10.18
N ALA A 219 10.10 12.48 9.36
CA ALA A 219 10.21 13.54 8.37
C ALA A 219 10.56 14.89 9.00
N GLY A 220 9.93 15.25 10.11
CA GLY A 220 10.25 16.47 10.85
C GLY A 220 11.68 16.49 11.39
N CYS A 221 12.13 15.39 12.00
CA CYS A 221 13.48 15.28 12.54
C CYS A 221 14.57 15.32 11.44
N HIS A 222 14.36 14.63 10.31
CA HIS A 222 15.32 14.61 9.21
C HIS A 222 15.32 15.92 8.39
N ALA A 223 14.16 16.55 8.21
CA ALA A 223 14.06 17.83 7.49
C ALA A 223 14.77 18.98 8.25
N THR A 224 14.76 18.93 9.59
CA THR A 224 15.48 19.90 10.43
C THR A 224 16.95 19.57 10.61
N GLY A 225 17.43 18.43 10.12
CA GLY A 225 18.79 17.98 10.29
C GLY A 225 19.16 17.54 11.73
N LEU A 226 18.16 17.39 12.61
CA LEU A 226 18.38 16.92 13.99
C LEU A 226 18.88 15.49 14.05
N VAL A 227 18.51 14.65 13.09
CA VAL A 227 18.82 13.23 13.04
C VAL A 227 19.08 12.80 11.60
N ASP A 228 20.01 11.87 11.41
CA ASP A 228 20.25 11.19 10.15
C ASP A 228 20.31 9.67 10.40
N VAL A 229 19.17 8.99 10.25
CA VAL A 229 19.06 7.54 10.35
C VAL A 229 19.02 6.96 8.94
N PRO A 230 20.05 6.19 8.54
CA PRO A 230 20.10 5.56 7.23
C PRO A 230 19.09 4.41 7.17
N GLN A 231 18.77 3.99 5.95
CA GLN A 231 18.07 2.74 5.72
C GLN A 231 18.97 1.55 6.06
N ILE A 232 18.35 0.45 6.43
CA ILE A 232 19.03 -0.79 6.82
C ILE A 232 18.58 -1.90 5.86
N PHE A 233 19.54 -2.51 5.17
CA PHE A 233 19.29 -3.55 4.17
C PHE A 233 18.45 -4.71 4.72
N GLU A 234 18.86 -5.29 5.85
CA GLU A 234 18.16 -6.44 6.44
C GLU A 234 16.73 -6.08 6.86
N PHE A 235 16.53 -4.84 7.29
CA PHE A 235 15.19 -4.39 7.64
C PHE A 235 14.28 -4.24 6.41
N LEU A 236 14.80 -3.73 5.30
CA LEU A 236 14.04 -3.63 4.05
C LEU A 236 13.68 -5.00 3.50
N MET A 237 14.60 -5.98 3.57
CA MET A 237 14.30 -7.36 3.20
C MET A 237 13.22 -7.96 4.11
N LEU A 238 13.35 -7.76 5.43
CA LEU A 238 12.35 -8.20 6.40
C LEU A 238 10.98 -7.57 6.12
N ALA A 239 10.93 -6.28 5.79
CA ALA A 239 9.70 -5.58 5.44
C ALA A 239 9.03 -6.18 4.20
N GLN A 240 9.81 -6.47 3.13
CA GLN A 240 9.31 -7.14 1.93
C GLN A 240 8.70 -8.51 2.26
N LEU A 241 9.39 -9.34 3.04
CA LEU A 241 8.91 -10.66 3.46
C LEU A 241 7.63 -10.55 4.30
N VAL A 242 7.60 -9.68 5.30
CA VAL A 242 6.45 -9.50 6.22
C VAL A 242 5.22 -9.03 5.46
N ILE A 243 5.38 -8.04 4.58
CA ILE A 243 4.28 -7.45 3.81
C ILE A 243 3.77 -8.45 2.79
N GLY A 244 4.66 -9.06 2.00
CA GLY A 244 4.28 -10.08 1.01
C GLY A 244 3.58 -11.28 1.65
N CYS A 245 4.11 -11.81 2.76
CA CYS A 245 3.46 -12.87 3.55
C CYS A 245 2.07 -12.46 4.02
N GLY A 246 1.92 -11.22 4.51
CA GLY A 246 0.65 -10.72 5.02
C GLY A 246 -0.43 -10.67 3.94
N VAL A 247 -0.08 -10.25 2.74
CA VAL A 247 -1.00 -10.21 1.59
C VAL A 247 -1.25 -11.63 1.06
N GLY A 248 -0.20 -12.42 0.86
CA GLY A 248 -0.30 -13.80 0.36
C GLY A 248 -1.15 -14.69 1.27
N ALA A 249 -0.99 -14.59 2.60
CA ALA A 249 -1.78 -15.35 3.55
C ALA A 249 -3.26 -14.95 3.54
N ARG A 250 -3.57 -13.66 3.42
CA ARG A 250 -4.96 -13.17 3.30
C ARG A 250 -5.62 -13.67 2.02
N LEU A 251 -4.91 -13.65 0.89
CA LEU A 251 -5.39 -14.21 -0.38
C LEU A 251 -5.63 -15.73 -0.29
N ALA A 252 -4.76 -16.46 0.43
CA ALA A 252 -4.92 -17.90 0.61
C ALA A 252 -6.16 -18.27 1.44
N GLN A 253 -6.63 -17.39 2.32
CA GLN A 253 -7.81 -17.61 3.16
C GLN A 253 -9.14 -17.38 2.44
N VAL A 254 -9.14 -16.75 1.26
CA VAL A 254 -10.37 -16.52 0.49
C VAL A 254 -10.93 -17.86 0.00
N GLU A 255 -12.14 -18.21 0.42
CA GLU A 255 -12.85 -19.41 -0.03
C GLU A 255 -13.44 -19.21 -1.42
N PHE A 256 -13.16 -20.15 -2.34
CA PHE A 256 -13.44 -19.97 -3.76
C PHE A 256 -14.90 -20.22 -4.18
N ALA A 257 -15.60 -21.12 -3.51
CA ALA A 257 -16.88 -21.61 -4.01
C ALA A 257 -18.01 -20.54 -3.98
N GLU A 258 -18.08 -19.77 -2.87
CA GLU A 258 -19.09 -18.71 -2.74
C GLU A 258 -18.60 -17.35 -3.26
N LEU A 259 -17.28 -17.14 -3.27
CA LEU A 259 -16.66 -15.85 -3.57
C LEU A 259 -16.28 -15.66 -5.04
N LEU A 260 -16.39 -16.68 -5.89
CA LEU A 260 -15.92 -16.61 -7.28
C LEU A 260 -16.57 -15.46 -8.08
N ILE A 261 -17.85 -15.21 -7.87
CA ILE A 261 -18.57 -14.11 -8.52
C ILE A 261 -18.02 -12.77 -8.04
N TYR A 262 -17.88 -12.60 -6.72
CA TYR A 262 -17.36 -11.36 -6.13
C TYR A 262 -15.89 -11.14 -6.45
N LEU A 263 -15.10 -12.21 -6.53
CA LEU A 263 -13.70 -12.14 -6.93
C LEU A 263 -13.55 -11.72 -8.39
N LYS A 264 -14.40 -12.23 -9.28
CA LYS A 264 -14.44 -11.81 -10.68
C LYS A 264 -14.78 -10.33 -10.79
N ASP A 265 -15.80 -9.88 -10.04
CA ASP A 265 -16.20 -8.47 -10.04
C ASP A 265 -15.12 -7.57 -9.46
N ALA A 266 -14.47 -8.00 -8.38
CA ALA A 266 -13.34 -7.30 -7.79
C ALA A 266 -12.16 -7.20 -8.75
N ALA A 267 -11.83 -8.29 -9.49
CA ALA A 267 -10.76 -8.30 -10.47
C ALA A 267 -11.05 -7.35 -11.64
N ILE A 268 -12.28 -7.40 -12.20
CA ILE A 268 -12.68 -6.50 -13.30
C ILE A 268 -12.65 -5.03 -12.82
N ASN A 269 -13.25 -4.75 -11.67
CA ASN A 269 -13.24 -3.40 -11.09
C ASN A 269 -11.84 -2.89 -10.83
N THR A 270 -10.98 -3.74 -10.28
CA THR A 270 -9.57 -3.41 -10.03
C THR A 270 -8.82 -3.13 -11.33
N SER A 271 -9.05 -3.92 -12.38
CA SER A 271 -8.44 -3.70 -13.70
C SER A 271 -8.87 -2.35 -14.30
N ILE A 272 -10.13 -1.97 -14.16
CA ILE A 272 -10.65 -0.65 -14.58
C ILE A 272 -9.92 0.46 -13.78
N ILE A 273 -9.85 0.33 -12.47
CA ILE A 273 -9.20 1.30 -11.59
C ILE A 273 -7.71 1.47 -11.97
N ILE A 274 -6.99 0.36 -12.12
CA ILE A 274 -5.57 0.35 -12.48
C ILE A 274 -5.34 0.98 -13.85
N ALA A 275 -6.15 0.62 -14.85
CA ALA A 275 -6.03 1.18 -16.19
C ALA A 275 -6.28 2.70 -16.21
N LEU A 276 -7.25 3.20 -15.46
CA LEU A 276 -7.53 4.63 -15.36
C LEU A 276 -6.40 5.39 -14.66
N TYR A 277 -5.87 4.86 -13.55
CA TYR A 277 -4.75 5.48 -12.86
C TYR A 277 -3.48 5.45 -13.70
N PHE A 278 -3.22 4.35 -14.41
CA PHE A 278 -2.07 4.26 -15.30
C PHE A 278 -2.18 5.23 -16.48
N GLY A 279 -3.35 5.31 -17.12
CA GLY A 279 -3.60 6.28 -18.18
C GLY A 279 -3.42 7.73 -17.69
N ALA A 280 -3.92 8.04 -16.50
CA ALA A 280 -3.71 9.35 -15.89
C ALA A 280 -2.23 9.61 -15.57
N ALA A 281 -1.49 8.61 -15.06
CA ALA A 281 -0.07 8.73 -14.78
C ALA A 281 0.72 9.06 -16.07
N VAL A 282 0.42 8.39 -17.18
CA VAL A 282 1.05 8.67 -18.48
C VAL A 282 0.78 10.11 -18.92
N VAL A 283 -0.48 10.56 -18.88
CA VAL A 283 -0.85 11.93 -19.26
C VAL A 283 -0.14 12.97 -18.40
N ILE A 284 -0.15 12.78 -17.07
CA ILE A 284 0.45 13.74 -16.14
C ILE A 284 1.97 13.75 -16.26
N ALA A 285 2.60 12.58 -16.44
CA ALA A 285 4.03 12.45 -16.63
C ALA A 285 4.49 13.23 -17.89
N ILE A 286 3.74 13.09 -18.99
CA ILE A 286 4.02 13.84 -20.24
C ILE A 286 3.84 15.34 -20.03
N LEU A 287 2.77 15.78 -19.36
CA LEU A 287 2.46 17.20 -19.15
C LEU A 287 3.46 17.90 -18.23
N LEU A 288 3.98 17.19 -17.24
CA LEU A 288 4.84 17.75 -16.19
C LEU A 288 6.34 17.40 -16.39
N GLY A 289 6.67 16.54 -17.36
CA GLY A 289 8.05 16.12 -17.61
C GLY A 289 8.66 15.27 -16.49
N VAL A 290 7.82 14.46 -15.80
CA VAL A 290 8.25 13.56 -14.71
C VAL A 290 8.17 12.09 -15.16
N THR A 291 8.80 11.18 -14.41
CA THR A 291 8.82 9.76 -14.74
C THR A 291 7.42 9.14 -14.60
N ILE A 292 6.98 8.37 -15.61
CA ILE A 292 5.66 7.72 -15.62
C ILE A 292 5.49 6.83 -14.39
N LEU A 293 6.51 6.07 -14.02
CA LEU A 293 6.44 5.13 -12.91
C LEU A 293 6.41 5.82 -11.54
N GLU A 294 7.05 6.98 -11.39
CA GLU A 294 6.92 7.78 -10.16
C GLU A 294 5.50 8.31 -9.98
N VAL A 295 4.90 8.86 -11.06
CA VAL A 295 3.50 9.31 -11.02
C VAL A 295 2.55 8.12 -10.81
N TRP A 296 2.83 7.00 -11.47
CA TRP A 296 2.08 5.76 -11.26
C TRP A 296 2.10 5.33 -9.80
N LEU A 297 3.29 5.21 -9.19
CA LEU A 297 3.44 4.84 -7.78
C LEU A 297 2.78 5.85 -6.85
N ALA A 298 2.85 7.15 -7.14
CA ALA A 298 2.18 8.17 -6.34
C ALA A 298 0.65 8.10 -6.40
N PHE A 299 0.09 7.65 -7.53
CA PHE A 299 -1.34 7.65 -7.79
C PHE A 299 -2.01 6.30 -7.57
N VAL A 300 -1.30 5.19 -7.80
CA VAL A 300 -1.86 3.84 -7.71
C VAL A 300 -2.55 3.57 -6.37
N PRO A 301 -3.73 2.93 -6.37
CA PRO A 301 -4.52 2.72 -5.16
C PRO A 301 -4.02 1.51 -4.34
N GLY A 302 -2.76 1.52 -3.96
CA GLY A 302 -2.13 0.56 -3.04
C GLY A 302 -2.16 1.05 -1.59
N GLY A 303 -1.68 0.23 -0.67
CA GLY A 303 -1.37 0.67 0.69
C GLY A 303 -0.12 1.56 0.71
N LEU A 304 -0.08 2.55 1.62
CA LEU A 304 1.03 3.50 1.69
C LEU A 304 2.37 2.80 1.90
N TYR A 305 2.46 1.88 2.86
CA TYR A 305 3.70 1.18 3.16
C TYR A 305 4.11 0.19 2.06
N GLU A 306 3.13 -0.39 1.38
CA GLU A 306 3.37 -1.29 0.26
C GLU A 306 4.01 -0.57 -0.94
N VAL A 307 3.39 0.53 -1.33
CA VAL A 307 3.85 1.28 -2.51
C VAL A 307 5.15 2.02 -2.24
N THR A 308 5.31 2.58 -1.04
CA THR A 308 6.59 3.22 -0.68
C THR A 308 7.73 2.23 -0.55
N LEU A 309 7.46 0.98 -0.13
CA LEU A 309 8.47 -0.07 -0.17
C LEU A 309 8.92 -0.36 -1.60
N LEU A 310 8.00 -0.44 -2.56
CA LEU A 310 8.34 -0.57 -3.98
C LEU A 310 9.17 0.62 -4.48
N ALA A 311 8.81 1.85 -4.06
CA ALA A 311 9.56 3.03 -4.41
C ALA A 311 11.02 2.98 -3.89
N VAL A 312 11.23 2.49 -2.65
CA VAL A 312 12.57 2.23 -2.09
C VAL A 312 13.35 1.23 -2.93
N VAL A 313 12.71 0.09 -3.23
CA VAL A 313 13.34 -0.99 -3.99
C VAL A 313 13.75 -0.54 -5.38
N PHE A 314 12.96 0.33 -6.00
CA PHE A 314 13.21 0.79 -7.38
C PHE A 314 13.97 2.12 -7.47
N GLY A 315 14.32 2.74 -6.34
CA GLY A 315 15.10 3.96 -6.28
C GLY A 315 14.37 5.23 -6.75
N PHE A 316 13.02 5.25 -6.67
CA PHE A 316 12.21 6.43 -7.01
C PHE A 316 12.16 7.46 -5.87
N ASP A 317 11.65 8.68 -6.15
CA ASP A 317 11.47 9.71 -5.12
C ASP A 317 10.37 9.30 -4.11
N ILE A 318 10.83 8.73 -3.00
CA ILE A 318 9.98 8.20 -1.95
C ILE A 318 9.21 9.32 -1.24
N ALA A 319 9.83 10.51 -1.09
CA ALA A 319 9.17 11.65 -0.46
C ALA A 319 7.96 12.10 -1.31
N PHE A 320 8.11 12.17 -2.63
CA PHE A 320 7.04 12.46 -3.57
C PHE A 320 5.89 11.45 -3.44
N ILE A 321 6.21 10.16 -3.52
CA ILE A 321 5.24 9.08 -3.50
C ILE A 321 4.52 9.03 -2.15
N ALA A 322 5.26 9.04 -1.03
CA ALA A 322 4.69 8.99 0.31
C ALA A 322 3.80 10.20 0.61
N PHE A 323 4.18 11.39 0.15
CA PHE A 323 3.38 12.62 0.32
C PHE A 323 2.01 12.49 -0.36
N HIS A 324 1.96 12.05 -1.62
CA HIS A 324 0.70 11.86 -2.33
C HIS A 324 -0.22 10.85 -1.66
N HIS A 325 0.34 9.70 -1.25
CA HIS A 325 -0.44 8.69 -0.53
C HIS A 325 -0.96 9.21 0.81
N THR A 326 -0.14 9.96 1.56
CA THR A 326 -0.54 10.54 2.85
C THR A 326 -1.70 11.51 2.67
N ILE A 327 -1.61 12.44 1.73
CA ILE A 327 -2.69 13.39 1.43
C ILE A 327 -3.97 12.65 1.01
N ARG A 328 -3.86 11.64 0.14
CA ARG A 328 -5.02 10.84 -0.29
C ARG A 328 -5.69 10.13 0.88
N ILE A 329 -4.93 9.51 1.78
CA ILE A 329 -5.47 8.84 2.97
C ILE A 329 -6.20 9.83 3.86
N ILE A 330 -5.64 11.02 4.10
CA ILE A 330 -6.29 12.07 4.91
C ILE A 330 -7.60 12.52 4.27
N ILE A 331 -7.61 12.77 2.96
CA ILE A 331 -8.83 13.17 2.23
C ILE A 331 -9.90 12.08 2.34
N ILE A 332 -9.54 10.83 2.10
CA ILE A 332 -10.49 9.70 2.19
C ILE A 332 -11.01 9.55 3.63
N PHE A 333 -10.16 9.65 4.62
CA PHE A 333 -10.54 9.54 6.02
C PHE A 333 -11.55 10.62 6.45
N VAL A 334 -11.39 11.84 5.93
CA VAL A 334 -12.30 12.96 6.21
C VAL A 334 -13.60 12.86 5.41
N THR A 335 -13.54 12.45 4.14
CA THR A 335 -14.71 12.51 3.23
C THR A 335 -15.58 11.25 3.29
N MET A 336 -15.00 10.10 3.63
CA MET A 336 -15.70 8.82 3.60
C MET A 336 -16.84 8.68 4.61
N PRO A 337 -16.64 8.97 5.90
CA PRO A 337 -17.68 8.77 6.90
C PRO A 337 -18.98 9.55 6.58
N PRO A 338 -18.95 10.85 6.25
CA PRO A 338 -20.16 11.57 5.91
C PRO A 338 -20.86 11.03 4.66
N ILE A 339 -20.12 10.61 3.63
CA ILE A 339 -20.71 10.01 2.42
C ILE A 339 -21.41 8.69 2.75
N ALA A 340 -20.79 7.83 3.51
CA ALA A 340 -21.36 6.55 3.89
C ALA A 340 -22.61 6.70 4.77
N ILE A 341 -22.60 7.62 5.74
CA ILE A 341 -23.76 7.93 6.60
C ILE A 341 -24.92 8.47 5.76
N TYR A 342 -24.66 9.38 4.81
CA TYR A 342 -25.68 9.91 3.90
C TYR A 342 -26.34 8.82 3.06
N LEU A 343 -25.55 7.91 2.50
CA LEU A 343 -26.06 6.81 1.68
C LEU A 343 -26.86 5.79 2.51
N LYS A 344 -26.43 5.52 3.76
CA LYS A 344 -27.17 4.63 4.69
C LYS A 344 -28.55 5.22 5.02
N GLY A 345 -28.63 6.53 5.26
CA GLY A 345 -29.90 7.20 5.54
C GLY A 345 -30.90 7.11 4.38
N LYS A 346 -30.45 7.31 3.14
CA LYS A 346 -31.29 7.15 1.94
C LYS A 346 -31.75 5.71 1.69
N GLY A 347 -30.90 4.72 1.99
CA GLY A 347 -31.27 3.30 1.83
C GLY A 347 -32.37 2.86 2.78
N ASN A 348 -32.45 3.44 3.97
CA ASN A 348 -33.52 3.14 4.92
C ASN A 348 -34.86 3.78 4.54
N GLN A 349 -34.85 4.96 3.92
CA GLN A 349 -36.08 5.62 3.43
C GLN A 349 -36.71 4.86 2.27
N SER A 350 -35.91 4.36 1.32
CA SER A 350 -36.43 3.61 0.15
C SER A 350 -36.91 2.17 0.48
N ARG A 351 -36.77 1.70 1.71
CA ARG A 351 -37.33 0.41 2.19
C ARG A 351 -38.63 0.62 2.95
N GLN A 352 -39.00 1.84 3.30
CA GLN A 352 -40.24 2.19 3.99
C GLN A 352 -41.36 2.70 3.07
N ASP A 353 -41.00 3.11 1.84
CA ASP A 353 -41.92 3.41 0.74
C ASP A 353 -42.10 2.17 -0.17
#